data_7a89973da95462c0f02b7a7d04a5090d
#
_entry.id   7a89973da95462c0f02b7a7d04a5090d
#
_cell.length_a   1.000
_cell.length_b   1.000
_cell.length_c   1.000
_cell.angle_alpha   90.00
_cell.angle_beta   90.00
_cell.angle_gamma   90.00
#
_symmetry.space_group_name_H-M   'P 1'
#
loop_
_entity.id
_entity.type
_entity.pdbx_description
1 polymer ?
#
loop_
_entity_poly.entity_id
_entity_poly.type
_entity_poly.pdbx_seq_one_letter_code
_entity_poly.pdbx_strand_id
1 'polypeptide(L)'
;RGFLRGTAVGSLGLAAAAVIGCGEDEAAAPASSGGAKATVTPAKPVTPPSKPEEKKAAPAAAAPKPAVRKVAHLRYAYHGSLPTLSPNTTAASAADFHNIYDCLTRQRPIKGGGNTVEAGLATSWETPDGKGKKWVFRLRPAEWSDGKKFTAADVKFVHDYYGNPENKSRLISRVGTVEETKVIDENTVEITCKGAGDPILPKREGIVLQLPKHIYEDSSINAEEFMGKTPVATGAYVPSNYKQKDSMDLAMSPNTWHENNGFETVKFNWISEASTRVAALETGDVDMITSLPLNEYSRVGSLPNMVPLQAPANTNQAWDMANMPDKDPSITNDPRVRQAINYALDREGIVKAAYDGVSRPAKDQLITPNVFGHQKDFTAPAYDPDKARALLKDAGLGGGTSMRVDAQVITFPPAKPILEASIGLWSAVGIESDVRTIEINVWRDRLYGRETTGRPGAFFMGWSSFLYEAALAWQWHASTNPYALWSNPKFDAARDEANEAVDPKARMAAYRKMAIEEQVENGGPSAFIAENTSAYCLNKTVIDPDSYIPWS
;
A
#
# COMPACT_ATOMS: atom_id res chain seq x y z
N ARG A 1 -39.78 -33.06 -10.85
CA ARG A 1 -40.70 -31.98 -10.42
C ARG A 1 -40.09 -31.29 -9.20
N GLY A 2 -39.75 -30.05 -9.27
CA GLY A 2 -39.43 -29.20 -8.14
C GLY A 2 -38.16 -28.35 -8.37
N PHE A 3 -38.33 -27.24 -8.95
CA PHE A 3 -37.63 -25.94 -8.88
C PHE A 3 -36.27 -25.87 -8.15
N LEU A 4 -35.24 -25.61 -8.96
CA LEU A 4 -34.01 -24.93 -8.58
C LEU A 4 -34.05 -23.49 -9.09
N ARG A 5 -34.22 -22.56 -8.18
CA ARG A 5 -33.88 -21.14 -8.43
C ARG A 5 -32.51 -20.88 -7.79
N GLY A 6 -31.50 -20.78 -8.64
CA GLY A 6 -30.20 -20.27 -8.27
C GLY A 6 -30.22 -18.75 -8.24
N THR A 7 -29.98 -18.17 -7.12
CA THR A 7 -29.65 -16.73 -6.99
C THR A 7 -28.14 -16.58 -7.01
N ALA A 8 -27.63 -16.02 -8.09
CA ALA A 8 -26.27 -15.53 -8.16
C ALA A 8 -26.17 -14.27 -7.31
N VAL A 9 -25.41 -14.34 -6.22
CA VAL A 9 -25.05 -13.18 -5.42
C VAL A 9 -23.72 -12.66 -5.96
N GLY A 10 -23.78 -11.51 -6.65
CA GLY A 10 -22.63 -10.77 -7.07
C GLY A 10 -21.87 -10.20 -5.87
N SER A 11 -20.58 -10.37 -5.88
CA SER A 11 -19.64 -9.73 -4.96
C SER A 11 -19.59 -8.22 -5.20
N LEU A 12 -20.27 -7.46 -4.35
CA LEU A 12 -20.17 -6.00 -4.32
C LEU A 12 -18.82 -5.57 -3.72
N GLY A 13 -18.06 -4.88 -4.52
CA GLY A 13 -16.88 -4.15 -4.07
C GLY A 13 -17.27 -2.97 -3.17
N LEU A 14 -16.43 -2.73 -2.18
CA LEU A 14 -16.57 -1.70 -1.17
C LEU A 14 -16.58 -0.29 -1.77
N ALA A 15 -17.71 0.38 -1.69
CA ALA A 15 -17.77 1.82 -1.70
C ALA A 15 -18.14 2.28 -0.29
N ALA A 16 -17.22 2.91 0.42
CA ALA A 16 -17.53 3.60 1.67
C ALA A 16 -18.22 4.93 1.31
N ALA A 17 -19.54 4.97 1.41
CA ALA A 17 -20.29 6.22 1.37
C ALA A 17 -20.43 6.73 2.81
N ALA A 18 -19.79 7.85 3.11
CA ALA A 18 -20.07 8.62 4.30
C ALA A 18 -21.38 9.39 4.09
N VAL A 19 -22.42 9.08 4.85
CA VAL A 19 -23.64 9.87 4.93
C VAL A 19 -23.49 10.85 6.08
N ILE A 20 -23.49 12.13 5.76
CA ILE A 20 -23.56 13.24 6.74
C ILE A 20 -25.03 13.47 7.04
N GLY A 21 -25.41 13.34 8.31
CA GLY A 21 -26.70 13.82 8.84
C GLY A 21 -26.50 15.19 9.47
N CYS A 22 -27.19 16.19 8.95
CA CYS A 22 -27.33 17.50 9.57
C CYS A 22 -28.33 17.45 10.72
N GLY A 23 -27.99 18.08 11.84
CA GLY A 23 -28.91 18.46 12.90
C GLY A 23 -28.47 19.81 13.44
N GLU A 24 -29.27 20.83 13.12
CA GLU A 24 -29.21 22.17 13.71
C GLU A 24 -29.72 22.10 15.13
N ASP A 25 -29.09 22.86 16.06
CA ASP A 25 -29.85 23.73 16.96
C ASP A 25 -28.92 24.73 17.70
N GLU A 26 -29.59 25.88 17.93
CA GLU A 26 -29.14 27.21 18.33
C GLU A 26 -28.64 27.39 19.77
N ALA A 27 -27.90 28.50 19.87
CA ALA A 27 -27.96 29.57 20.87
C ALA A 27 -27.25 29.39 22.24
N ALA A 28 -26.34 30.25 22.52
CA ALA A 28 -26.37 31.39 23.43
C ALA A 28 -24.98 31.85 23.87
N ALA A 29 -24.62 33.07 23.56
CA ALA A 29 -23.69 33.88 24.36
C ALA A 29 -24.44 34.45 25.59
N PRO A 30 -23.79 34.96 26.65
CA PRO A 30 -23.03 36.19 26.57
C PRO A 30 -21.89 36.43 27.57
N ALA A 31 -21.20 37.54 27.32
CA ALA A 31 -20.66 38.60 28.19
C ALA A 31 -19.30 38.36 28.92
N SER A 32 -18.35 39.08 28.49
CA SER A 32 -17.67 40.31 28.94
C SER A 32 -16.89 40.24 30.26
N SER A 33 -15.64 40.61 30.25
CA SER A 33 -15.09 41.82 30.84
C SER A 33 -13.56 41.79 30.91
N GLY A 34 -12.97 42.96 30.71
CA GLY A 34 -11.83 43.40 31.45
C GLY A 34 -10.59 43.72 30.61
N GLY A 35 -10.45 44.96 30.23
CA GLY A 35 -9.35 45.56 29.53
C GLY A 35 -8.06 45.69 30.33
N ALA A 36 -6.96 45.77 29.60
CA ALA A 36 -5.76 46.48 29.98
C ALA A 36 -5.16 47.16 28.75
N LYS A 37 -5.12 48.47 28.76
CA LYS A 37 -4.45 49.34 27.79
C LYS A 37 -2.95 49.19 27.95
N ALA A 38 -2.26 48.81 26.88
CA ALA A 38 -0.82 49.04 26.77
C ALA A 38 -0.57 50.10 25.68
N THR A 39 0.10 51.15 26.08
CA THR A 39 0.49 52.32 25.31
C THR A 39 1.61 51.95 24.34
N VAL A 40 1.41 52.18 23.06
CA VAL A 40 2.43 51.97 22.04
C VAL A 40 3.03 53.30 21.64
N THR A 41 4.34 53.44 21.84
CA THR A 41 5.14 54.56 21.34
C THR A 41 5.49 54.33 19.86
N PRO A 42 5.39 55.33 18.96
CA PRO A 42 5.64 55.13 17.55
C PRO A 42 7.14 55.06 17.22
N ALA A 43 7.51 54.00 16.52
CA ALA A 43 8.86 53.84 15.98
C ALA A 43 9.00 54.55 14.63
N LYS A 44 10.19 55.12 14.39
CA LYS A 44 10.59 55.84 13.16
C LYS A 44 10.53 54.95 11.92
N PRO A 45 10.30 55.54 10.72
CA PRO A 45 10.24 54.78 9.49
C PRO A 45 11.63 54.25 9.08
N VAL A 46 11.68 52.94 8.80
CA VAL A 46 12.86 52.29 8.25
C VAL A 46 12.72 52.25 6.74
N THR A 47 13.73 52.77 6.04
CA THR A 47 13.85 52.72 4.59
C THR A 47 13.96 51.28 4.10
N PRO A 48 13.29 50.87 3.02
CA PRO A 48 13.38 49.49 2.53
C PRO A 48 14.78 49.23 1.89
N PRO A 49 15.36 48.05 2.09
CA PRO A 49 16.60 47.68 1.44
C PRO A 49 16.38 47.43 -0.06
N SER A 50 17.35 47.91 -0.84
CA SER A 50 17.43 47.72 -2.26
C SER A 50 17.43 46.25 -2.67
N LYS A 51 16.67 45.93 -3.72
CA LYS A 51 16.53 44.64 -4.38
C LYS A 51 17.91 44.09 -4.77
N PRO A 52 18.24 42.83 -4.45
CA PRO A 52 19.47 42.23 -4.99
C PRO A 52 19.32 41.98 -6.49
N GLU A 53 20.33 42.36 -7.27
CA GLU A 53 20.46 41.98 -8.67
C GLU A 53 20.48 40.46 -8.83
N GLU A 54 19.56 39.93 -9.62
CA GLU A 54 19.56 38.53 -10.07
C GLU A 54 20.80 38.29 -10.95
N LYS A 55 21.83 37.68 -10.37
CA LYS A 55 22.87 37.02 -11.17
C LYS A 55 22.24 35.82 -11.87
N LYS A 56 22.02 35.93 -13.17
CA LYS A 56 21.70 34.84 -14.07
C LYS A 56 22.73 33.72 -13.86
N ALA A 57 22.32 32.62 -13.20
CA ALA A 57 23.12 31.41 -13.11
C ALA A 57 23.30 30.85 -14.52
N ALA A 58 24.53 30.61 -14.90
CA ALA A 58 24.86 29.89 -16.13
C ALA A 58 24.24 28.46 -16.05
N PRO A 59 23.78 27.88 -17.18
CA PRO A 59 23.25 26.53 -17.19
C PRO A 59 24.32 25.58 -16.65
N ALA A 60 24.00 24.84 -15.59
CA ALA A 60 24.85 23.77 -15.11
C ALA A 60 25.05 22.77 -16.25
N ALA A 61 26.31 22.48 -16.58
CA ALA A 61 26.65 21.47 -17.55
C ALA A 61 26.01 20.16 -17.11
N ALA A 62 25.20 19.56 -18.01
CA ALA A 62 24.56 18.27 -17.77
C ALA A 62 25.64 17.25 -17.42
N ALA A 63 25.46 16.58 -16.26
CA ALA A 63 26.31 15.46 -15.87
C ALA A 63 26.31 14.40 -17.01
N PRO A 64 27.46 13.76 -17.31
CA PRO A 64 27.52 12.75 -18.35
C PRO A 64 26.54 11.62 -17.99
N LYS A 65 25.62 11.32 -18.92
CA LYS A 65 24.68 10.20 -18.78
C LYS A 65 25.49 8.91 -18.58
N PRO A 66 25.18 8.08 -17.58
CA PRO A 66 25.84 6.80 -17.44
C PRO A 66 25.61 5.98 -18.72
N ALA A 67 26.69 5.38 -19.25
CA ALA A 67 26.62 4.52 -20.41
C ALA A 67 25.78 3.28 -20.05
N VAL A 68 24.54 3.23 -20.54
CA VAL A 68 23.65 2.10 -20.33
C VAL A 68 24.23 0.91 -21.08
N ARG A 69 24.54 -0.16 -20.35
CA ARG A 69 24.95 -1.43 -20.93
C ARG A 69 23.75 -1.98 -21.69
N LYS A 70 23.79 -2.01 -23.02
CA LYS A 70 22.72 -2.59 -23.84
C LYS A 70 22.70 -4.10 -23.64
N VAL A 71 21.89 -4.58 -22.69
CA VAL A 71 21.46 -5.97 -22.64
C VAL A 71 20.17 -6.03 -23.46
N ALA A 72 20.20 -6.68 -24.61
CA ALA A 72 19.09 -6.63 -25.56
C ALA A 72 17.82 -7.31 -25.03
N HIS A 73 17.96 -8.33 -24.20
CA HIS A 73 16.83 -9.20 -23.78
C HIS A 73 16.90 -9.52 -22.29
N LEU A 74 15.76 -9.42 -21.60
CA LEU A 74 15.58 -9.86 -20.21
C LEU A 74 14.57 -11.01 -20.17
N ARG A 75 14.92 -12.10 -19.48
CA ARG A 75 14.01 -13.22 -19.20
C ARG A 75 13.66 -13.20 -17.72
N TYR A 76 12.39 -13.03 -17.43
CA TYR A 76 11.89 -12.79 -16.09
C TYR A 76 10.86 -13.84 -15.70
N ALA A 77 11.04 -14.50 -14.56
CA ALA A 77 10.03 -15.41 -14.03
C ALA A 77 9.28 -14.79 -12.85
N TYR A 78 7.97 -14.75 -12.99
CA TYR A 78 7.04 -14.17 -12.04
C TYR A 78 6.11 -15.25 -11.47
N HIS A 79 5.80 -15.16 -10.18
CA HIS A 79 4.99 -16.15 -9.48
C HIS A 79 3.49 -16.07 -9.78
N GLY A 80 3.01 -14.90 -10.19
CA GLY A 80 1.63 -14.67 -10.60
C GLY A 80 1.39 -14.89 -12.07
N SER A 81 0.20 -14.59 -12.55
CA SER A 81 -0.14 -14.53 -13.98
C SER A 81 -1.20 -13.48 -14.21
N LEU A 82 -1.19 -12.86 -15.39
CA LEU A 82 -2.25 -11.95 -15.82
C LEU A 82 -3.34 -12.76 -16.53
N PRO A 83 -4.59 -12.72 -16.06
CA PRO A 83 -5.71 -13.37 -16.76
C PRO A 83 -6.13 -12.61 -18.01
N THR A 84 -5.80 -11.33 -18.11
CA THR A 84 -6.11 -10.42 -19.21
C THR A 84 -5.12 -9.25 -19.16
N LEU A 85 -4.90 -8.58 -20.29
CA LEU A 85 -4.09 -7.37 -20.36
C LEU A 85 -4.90 -6.08 -20.11
N SER A 86 -6.23 -6.16 -19.93
CA SER A 86 -7.03 -5.01 -19.48
C SER A 86 -6.90 -4.81 -17.98
N PRO A 87 -6.44 -3.65 -17.52
CA PRO A 87 -6.29 -3.37 -16.09
C PRO A 87 -7.63 -3.17 -15.39
N ASN A 88 -8.70 -2.85 -16.11
CA ASN A 88 -10.02 -2.60 -15.56
C ASN A 88 -10.68 -3.85 -14.97
N THR A 89 -10.46 -5.00 -15.57
CA THR A 89 -11.15 -6.25 -15.23
C THR A 89 -10.35 -7.17 -14.31
N THR A 90 -9.09 -6.86 -14.05
CA THR A 90 -8.23 -7.66 -13.17
C THR A 90 -7.76 -6.85 -11.98
N ALA A 91 -7.69 -7.51 -10.82
CA ALA A 91 -7.04 -6.97 -9.63
C ALA A 91 -5.53 -7.29 -9.57
N ALA A 92 -4.92 -7.62 -10.72
CA ALA A 92 -3.50 -7.87 -10.81
C ALA A 92 -2.69 -6.68 -10.27
N SER A 93 -1.50 -6.94 -9.79
CA SER A 93 -0.68 -5.91 -9.17
C SER A 93 -0.34 -4.80 -10.17
N ALA A 94 -0.25 -3.57 -9.70
CA ALA A 94 0.16 -2.45 -10.52
C ALA A 94 1.55 -2.70 -11.16
N ALA A 95 2.42 -3.46 -10.47
CA ALA A 95 3.75 -3.79 -10.96
C ALA A 95 3.75 -4.51 -12.32
N ASP A 96 2.76 -5.37 -12.56
CA ASP A 96 2.65 -6.11 -13.83
C ASP A 96 2.25 -5.20 -14.98
N PHE A 97 1.45 -4.17 -14.68
CA PHE A 97 0.91 -3.25 -15.67
C PHE A 97 1.76 -2.00 -15.92
N HIS A 98 2.62 -1.59 -14.99
CA HIS A 98 3.42 -0.36 -15.11
C HIS A 98 4.47 -0.41 -16.23
N ASN A 99 4.74 -1.58 -16.79
CA ASN A 99 5.57 -1.69 -17.99
C ASN A 99 4.79 -1.34 -19.26
N ILE A 100 3.46 -1.54 -19.25
CA ILE A 100 2.56 -1.36 -20.38
C ILE A 100 1.81 -0.03 -20.27
N TYR A 101 1.28 0.28 -19.09
CA TYR A 101 0.47 1.47 -18.83
C TYR A 101 1.20 2.44 -17.93
N ASP A 102 1.03 3.72 -18.19
CA ASP A 102 1.50 4.78 -17.31
C ASP A 102 0.39 5.31 -16.39
N CYS A 103 0.87 6.06 -15.40
CA CYS A 103 0.11 6.85 -14.45
C CYS A 103 0.51 8.32 -14.55
N LEU A 104 -0.25 9.24 -13.95
CA LEU A 104 0.12 10.65 -13.91
C LEU A 104 1.43 10.88 -13.16
N THR A 105 1.63 10.17 -12.07
CA THR A 105 2.86 10.18 -11.29
C THR A 105 3.45 8.77 -11.22
N ARG A 106 4.62 8.65 -10.64
CA ARG A 106 5.26 7.37 -10.37
C ARG A 106 5.75 7.34 -8.94
N GLN A 107 5.62 6.19 -8.33
CA GLN A 107 6.27 5.93 -7.07
C GLN A 107 7.59 5.22 -7.34
N ARG A 108 8.67 5.74 -6.79
CA ARG A 108 9.99 5.13 -6.92
C ARG A 108 10.54 4.75 -5.56
N PRO A 109 10.88 3.47 -5.33
CA PRO A 109 11.55 3.06 -4.12
C PRO A 109 12.89 3.76 -3.98
N ILE A 110 13.26 4.09 -2.73
CA ILE A 110 14.56 4.68 -2.40
C ILE A 110 15.45 3.59 -1.80
N LYS A 111 16.70 3.49 -2.27
CA LYS A 111 17.68 2.57 -1.66
C LYS A 111 17.82 2.90 -0.17
N GLY A 112 17.55 1.92 0.69
CA GLY A 112 17.52 2.12 2.15
C GLY A 112 16.15 2.36 2.76
N GLY A 113 15.09 2.35 1.95
CA GLY A 113 13.70 2.39 2.40
C GLY A 113 12.96 3.69 2.08
N GLY A 114 11.62 3.58 2.06
CA GLY A 114 10.73 4.64 1.65
C GLY A 114 10.54 4.72 0.13
N ASN A 115 9.77 5.70 -0.32
CA ASN A 115 9.60 6.02 -1.73
C ASN A 115 9.50 7.52 -1.96
N THR A 116 9.71 7.92 -3.20
CA THR A 116 9.44 9.28 -3.69
C THR A 116 8.35 9.24 -4.74
N VAL A 117 7.65 10.36 -4.91
CA VAL A 117 6.70 10.58 -6.01
C VAL A 117 7.43 11.35 -7.09
N GLU A 118 7.53 10.76 -8.25
CA GLU A 118 8.20 11.33 -9.42
C GLU A 118 7.21 11.63 -10.55
N ALA A 119 7.63 12.45 -11.48
CA ALA A 119 6.88 12.76 -12.70
C ALA A 119 6.65 11.48 -13.53
N GLY A 120 5.39 11.23 -13.86
CA GLY A 120 4.94 10.25 -14.85
C GLY A 120 4.47 10.96 -16.11
N LEU A 121 3.22 10.74 -16.52
CA LEU A 121 2.59 11.52 -17.58
C LEU A 121 2.36 12.98 -17.18
N ALA A 122 2.23 13.28 -15.87
CA ALA A 122 2.30 14.64 -15.37
C ALA A 122 3.75 15.01 -15.06
N THR A 123 4.17 16.20 -15.49
CA THR A 123 5.51 16.75 -15.25
C THR A 123 5.58 17.55 -13.96
N SER A 124 4.44 18.07 -13.51
CA SER A 124 4.31 18.82 -12.26
C SER A 124 2.87 18.82 -11.78
N TRP A 125 2.70 19.08 -10.49
CA TRP A 125 1.39 19.23 -9.84
C TRP A 125 1.49 20.24 -8.71
N GLU A 126 0.36 20.87 -8.42
CA GLU A 126 0.23 21.84 -7.35
C GLU A 126 -1.18 21.79 -6.76
N THR A 127 -1.33 22.22 -5.52
CA THR A 127 -2.63 22.38 -4.86
C THR A 127 -2.84 23.88 -4.55
N PRO A 128 -3.55 24.62 -5.42
CA PRO A 128 -3.69 26.08 -5.31
C PRO A 128 -4.37 26.54 -4.03
N ASP A 129 -5.22 25.71 -3.45
CA ASP A 129 -5.91 25.98 -2.18
C ASP A 129 -5.07 25.70 -0.94
N GLY A 130 -3.90 25.08 -1.11
CA GLY A 130 -3.01 24.66 -0.01
C GLY A 130 -3.61 23.62 0.94
N LYS A 131 -4.79 23.06 0.61
CA LYS A 131 -5.55 22.12 1.45
C LYS A 131 -5.74 20.75 0.80
N GLY A 132 -5.29 20.58 -0.44
CA GLY A 132 -5.47 19.32 -1.18
C GLY A 132 -6.91 19.07 -1.65
N LYS A 133 -7.79 20.08 -1.58
CA LYS A 133 -9.16 19.99 -2.13
C LYS A 133 -9.13 20.07 -3.66
N LYS A 134 -8.23 20.88 -4.20
CA LYS A 134 -8.00 21.04 -5.62
C LYS A 134 -6.55 20.78 -5.97
N TRP A 135 -6.34 20.00 -7.03
CA TRP A 135 -5.02 19.71 -7.58
C TRP A 135 -5.00 20.03 -9.07
N VAL A 136 -3.93 20.67 -9.52
CA VAL A 136 -3.69 20.96 -10.95
C VAL A 136 -2.48 20.15 -11.39
N PHE A 137 -2.66 19.32 -12.42
CA PHE A 137 -1.59 18.53 -13.03
C PHE A 137 -1.28 19.05 -14.43
N ARG A 138 0.01 19.22 -14.75
CA ARG A 138 0.48 19.60 -16.08
C ARG A 138 1.08 18.37 -16.75
N LEU A 139 0.56 18.02 -17.91
CA LEU A 139 0.90 16.80 -18.63
C LEU A 139 2.07 17.06 -19.59
N ARG A 140 2.88 16.03 -19.83
CA ARG A 140 3.89 16.04 -20.89
C ARG A 140 3.25 15.69 -22.22
N PRO A 141 3.85 16.10 -23.35
CA PRO A 141 3.57 15.49 -24.63
C PRO A 141 3.87 13.99 -24.56
N ALA A 142 2.88 13.17 -24.89
CA ALA A 142 3.00 11.72 -24.96
C ALA A 142 2.03 11.19 -26.00
N GLU A 143 2.34 10.00 -26.52
CA GLU A 143 1.52 9.31 -27.50
C GLU A 143 1.15 7.92 -26.98
N TRP A 144 -0.03 7.47 -27.33
CA TRP A 144 -0.44 6.09 -27.21
C TRP A 144 0.37 5.21 -28.18
N SER A 145 0.46 3.92 -27.91
CA SER A 145 1.20 2.98 -28.77
C SER A 145 0.67 2.90 -30.19
N ASP A 146 -0.56 3.35 -30.45
CA ASP A 146 -1.17 3.48 -31.78
C ASP A 146 -0.89 4.83 -32.46
N GLY A 147 -0.08 5.70 -31.85
CA GLY A 147 0.34 7.00 -32.41
C GLY A 147 -0.63 8.16 -32.14
N LYS A 148 -1.74 7.94 -31.42
CA LYS A 148 -2.62 9.05 -31.03
C LYS A 148 -2.05 9.78 -29.82
N LYS A 149 -2.32 11.08 -29.72
CA LYS A 149 -1.89 11.90 -28.58
C LYS A 149 -2.60 11.51 -27.31
N PHE A 150 -1.86 11.49 -26.21
CA PHE A 150 -2.39 11.50 -24.86
C PHE A 150 -2.69 12.93 -24.40
N THR A 151 -3.86 13.18 -23.81
CA THR A 151 -4.32 14.51 -23.44
C THR A 151 -5.04 14.52 -22.09
N ALA A 152 -5.34 15.71 -21.59
CA ALA A 152 -6.16 15.91 -20.38
C ALA A 152 -7.56 15.30 -20.50
N ALA A 153 -8.08 15.13 -21.72
CA ALA A 153 -9.37 14.47 -21.94
C ALA A 153 -9.32 12.96 -21.62
N ASP A 154 -8.15 12.31 -21.82
CA ASP A 154 -7.96 10.92 -21.42
C ASP A 154 -7.95 10.77 -19.90
N VAL A 155 -7.30 11.70 -19.17
CA VAL A 155 -7.29 11.71 -17.71
C VAL A 155 -8.71 11.85 -17.15
N LYS A 156 -9.48 12.80 -17.67
CA LYS A 156 -10.89 12.97 -17.28
C LYS A 156 -11.67 11.69 -17.55
N PHE A 157 -11.51 11.12 -18.74
CA PHE A 157 -12.17 9.87 -19.11
C PHE A 157 -11.88 8.75 -18.13
N VAL A 158 -10.61 8.56 -17.73
CA VAL A 158 -10.19 7.52 -16.79
C VAL A 158 -10.87 7.67 -15.43
N HIS A 159 -10.90 8.88 -14.88
CA HIS A 159 -11.57 9.14 -13.60
C HIS A 159 -13.09 8.89 -13.67
N ASP A 160 -13.74 9.36 -14.73
CA ASP A 160 -15.15 9.14 -14.95
C ASP A 160 -15.46 7.65 -15.18
N TYR A 161 -14.63 6.97 -15.97
CA TYR A 161 -14.81 5.56 -16.30
C TYR A 161 -14.64 4.65 -15.09
N TYR A 162 -13.52 4.78 -14.35
CA TYR A 162 -13.29 3.99 -13.14
C TYR A 162 -14.25 4.35 -12.01
N GLY A 163 -14.66 5.62 -11.89
CA GLY A 163 -15.57 6.11 -10.87
C GLY A 163 -17.02 5.72 -11.08
N ASN A 164 -17.40 5.33 -12.31
CA ASN A 164 -18.77 4.91 -12.61
C ASN A 164 -19.00 3.43 -12.20
N PRO A 165 -19.90 3.17 -11.23
CA PRO A 165 -20.20 1.79 -10.78
C PRO A 165 -20.73 0.86 -11.89
N GLU A 166 -21.38 1.41 -12.91
CA GLU A 166 -21.93 0.61 -14.03
C GLU A 166 -20.81 -0.08 -14.84
N ASN A 167 -19.61 0.52 -14.88
CA ASN A 167 -18.46 -0.05 -15.56
C ASN A 167 -17.82 -1.21 -14.77
N LYS A 168 -18.26 -1.46 -13.53
CA LYS A 168 -17.80 -2.55 -12.67
C LYS A 168 -16.27 -2.62 -12.53
N SER A 169 -15.63 -1.45 -12.60
CA SER A 169 -14.18 -1.37 -12.52
C SER A 169 -13.65 -1.88 -11.18
N ARG A 170 -12.66 -2.75 -11.23
CA ARG A 170 -11.93 -3.16 -10.02
C ARG A 170 -11.01 -2.07 -9.48
N LEU A 171 -10.83 -0.99 -10.25
CA LEU A 171 -9.99 0.16 -9.89
C LEU A 171 -10.80 1.33 -9.30
N ILE A 172 -12.11 1.17 -9.10
CA ILE A 172 -13.01 2.22 -8.57
C ILE A 172 -12.49 2.84 -7.27
N SER A 173 -11.90 2.06 -6.38
CA SER A 173 -11.35 2.56 -5.11
C SER A 173 -10.13 3.49 -5.30
N ARG A 174 -9.42 3.38 -6.42
CA ARG A 174 -8.23 4.21 -6.71
C ARG A 174 -8.60 5.65 -7.02
N VAL A 175 -9.78 5.87 -7.59
CA VAL A 175 -10.33 7.20 -7.88
C VAL A 175 -11.42 7.62 -6.88
N GLY A 176 -11.61 6.88 -5.80
CA GLY A 176 -12.69 7.07 -4.84
C GLY A 176 -12.70 8.43 -4.15
N THR A 177 -11.55 9.10 -4.05
CA THR A 177 -11.43 10.45 -3.47
C THR A 177 -11.69 11.57 -4.50
N VAL A 178 -11.78 11.27 -5.79
CA VAL A 178 -12.05 12.23 -6.85
C VAL A 178 -13.55 12.56 -6.87
N GLU A 179 -13.87 13.86 -6.84
CA GLU A 179 -15.22 14.40 -6.99
C GLU A 179 -15.47 14.79 -8.44
N GLU A 180 -14.53 15.54 -9.03
CA GLU A 180 -14.61 16.04 -10.40
C GLU A 180 -13.23 16.14 -11.01
N THR A 181 -13.13 15.86 -12.30
CA THR A 181 -11.94 16.09 -13.12
C THR A 181 -12.32 17.04 -14.27
N LYS A 182 -11.67 18.20 -14.30
CA LYS A 182 -11.92 19.25 -15.28
C LYS A 182 -10.74 19.41 -16.22
N VAL A 183 -10.99 19.36 -17.52
CA VAL A 183 -10.02 19.71 -18.55
C VAL A 183 -9.90 21.24 -18.61
N ILE A 184 -8.71 21.77 -18.34
CA ILE A 184 -8.42 23.20 -18.45
C ILE A 184 -7.96 23.54 -19.86
N ASP A 185 -7.02 22.75 -20.38
CA ASP A 185 -6.53 22.77 -21.76
C ASP A 185 -6.06 21.36 -22.17
N GLU A 186 -5.45 21.21 -23.35
CA GLU A 186 -4.98 19.92 -23.88
C GLU A 186 -4.00 19.20 -22.92
N ASN A 187 -3.20 19.95 -22.15
CA ASN A 187 -2.14 19.44 -21.31
C ASN A 187 -2.30 19.78 -19.82
N THR A 188 -3.47 20.30 -19.42
CA THR A 188 -3.69 20.70 -18.02
C THR A 188 -5.05 20.18 -17.54
N VAL A 189 -5.02 19.49 -16.40
CA VAL A 189 -6.21 18.96 -15.74
C VAL A 189 -6.30 19.47 -14.30
N GLU A 190 -7.50 19.88 -13.86
CA GLU A 190 -7.81 20.17 -12.46
C GLU A 190 -8.65 19.02 -11.90
N ILE A 191 -8.23 18.49 -10.75
CA ILE A 191 -8.90 17.43 -10.01
C ILE A 191 -9.42 18.01 -8.70
N THR A 192 -10.73 17.97 -8.49
CA THR A 192 -11.37 18.31 -7.21
C THR A 192 -11.61 17.04 -6.42
N CYS A 193 -11.19 17.03 -5.15
CA CYS A 193 -11.34 15.88 -4.25
C CYS A 193 -12.62 16.00 -3.41
N LYS A 194 -13.17 14.88 -2.96
CA LYS A 194 -14.32 14.82 -2.05
C LYS A 194 -13.98 15.32 -0.65
N GLY A 195 -14.99 15.71 0.12
CA GLY A 195 -14.83 16.07 1.53
C GLY A 195 -13.81 17.21 1.76
N ALA A 196 -12.95 17.03 2.74
CA ALA A 196 -11.89 17.99 3.09
C ALA A 196 -10.76 18.09 2.05
N GLY A 197 -10.64 17.09 1.19
CA GLY A 197 -9.58 16.98 0.20
C GLY A 197 -8.83 15.64 0.27
N ASP A 198 -7.76 15.51 -0.53
CA ASP A 198 -6.85 14.38 -0.49
C ASP A 198 -5.40 14.89 -0.54
N PRO A 199 -4.72 14.99 0.61
CA PRO A 199 -3.36 15.53 0.67
C PRO A 199 -2.31 14.62 0.01
N ILE A 200 -2.67 13.38 -0.31
CA ILE A 200 -1.79 12.41 -0.96
C ILE A 200 -2.25 12.05 -2.38
N LEU A 201 -3.13 12.86 -2.99
CA LEU A 201 -3.61 12.61 -4.35
C LEU A 201 -2.47 12.33 -5.34
N PRO A 202 -1.34 13.07 -5.35
CA PRO A 202 -0.24 12.74 -6.24
C PRO A 202 0.32 11.32 -6.07
N LYS A 203 0.29 10.75 -4.85
CA LYS A 203 0.65 9.35 -4.64
C LYS A 203 -0.42 8.40 -5.21
N ARG A 204 -1.70 8.72 -5.05
CA ARG A 204 -2.80 7.91 -5.60
C ARG A 204 -2.77 7.88 -7.11
N GLU A 205 -2.48 9.01 -7.74
CA GLU A 205 -2.32 9.10 -9.19
C GLU A 205 -1.16 8.25 -9.74
N GLY A 206 -0.25 7.79 -8.90
CA GLY A 206 0.80 6.82 -9.23
C GLY A 206 0.33 5.37 -9.36
N ILE A 207 -0.94 5.09 -9.14
CA ILE A 207 -1.56 3.77 -9.33
C ILE A 207 -2.83 3.82 -10.19
N VAL A 208 -3.21 4.99 -10.70
CA VAL A 208 -4.32 5.18 -11.63
C VAL A 208 -3.80 5.00 -13.05
N LEU A 209 -3.91 3.79 -13.57
CA LEU A 209 -3.46 3.44 -14.92
C LEU A 209 -4.30 4.16 -15.96
N GLN A 210 -3.66 4.84 -16.91
CA GLN A 210 -4.37 5.61 -17.93
C GLN A 210 -4.90 4.68 -19.04
N LEU A 211 -6.11 4.96 -19.51
CA LEU A 211 -6.80 4.23 -20.58
C LEU A 211 -7.03 5.13 -21.80
N PRO A 212 -6.90 4.59 -23.02
CA PRO A 212 -7.12 5.36 -24.24
C PRO A 212 -8.61 5.63 -24.47
N LYS A 213 -9.05 6.86 -24.19
CA LYS A 213 -10.43 7.30 -24.36
C LYS A 213 -11.01 6.90 -25.71
N HIS A 214 -10.23 7.09 -26.78
CA HIS A 214 -10.67 6.82 -28.14
C HIS A 214 -10.97 5.34 -28.46
N ILE A 215 -10.39 4.40 -27.69
CA ILE A 215 -10.70 2.97 -27.81
C ILE A 215 -11.99 2.65 -27.07
N TYR A 216 -12.19 3.25 -25.90
CA TYR A 216 -13.37 2.99 -25.06
C TYR A 216 -14.64 3.69 -25.58
N GLU A 217 -14.50 4.76 -26.35
CA GLU A 217 -15.62 5.47 -27.00
C GLU A 217 -15.96 4.95 -28.41
N ASP A 218 -15.15 4.05 -28.96
CA ASP A 218 -15.45 3.40 -30.23
C ASP A 218 -16.49 2.30 -30.05
N SER A 219 -17.74 2.63 -30.41
CA SER A 219 -18.87 1.71 -30.29
C SER A 219 -18.79 0.49 -31.24
N SER A 220 -17.85 0.47 -32.18
CA SER A 220 -17.66 -0.64 -33.10
C SER A 220 -16.86 -1.81 -32.52
N ILE A 221 -16.22 -1.61 -31.36
CA ILE A 221 -15.38 -2.60 -30.70
C ILE A 221 -15.83 -2.83 -29.26
N ASN A 222 -15.57 -4.04 -28.74
CA ASN A 222 -15.62 -4.27 -27.31
C ASN A 222 -14.26 -3.88 -26.71
N ALA A 223 -14.18 -2.70 -26.13
CA ALA A 223 -12.94 -2.14 -25.62
C ALA A 223 -12.25 -3.06 -24.59
N GLU A 224 -12.99 -3.67 -23.66
CA GLU A 224 -12.42 -4.56 -22.65
C GLU A 224 -11.82 -5.83 -23.26
N GLU A 225 -12.48 -6.42 -24.23
CA GLU A 225 -11.96 -7.58 -24.94
C GLU A 225 -10.73 -7.21 -25.79
N PHE A 226 -10.80 -6.08 -26.48
CA PHE A 226 -9.70 -5.57 -27.30
C PHE A 226 -8.46 -5.29 -26.43
N MET A 227 -8.61 -4.49 -25.40
CA MET A 227 -7.54 -4.12 -24.46
C MET A 227 -6.99 -5.33 -23.70
N GLY A 228 -7.83 -6.34 -23.49
CA GLY A 228 -7.44 -7.60 -22.86
C GLY A 228 -6.46 -8.45 -23.66
N LYS A 229 -6.39 -8.22 -24.97
CA LYS A 229 -5.53 -8.96 -25.93
C LYS A 229 -4.45 -8.09 -26.56
N THR A 230 -4.80 -6.87 -26.91
CA THR A 230 -3.95 -5.93 -27.66
C THR A 230 -4.07 -4.54 -27.04
N PRO A 231 -3.48 -4.30 -25.87
CA PRO A 231 -3.63 -3.04 -25.19
C PRO A 231 -2.96 -1.89 -25.94
N VAL A 232 -3.68 -0.77 -26.03
CA VAL A 232 -3.15 0.52 -26.46
C VAL A 232 -2.81 1.31 -25.20
N ALA A 233 -1.55 1.66 -25.03
CA ALA A 233 -1.04 2.23 -23.79
C ALA A 233 0.13 3.20 -24.04
N THR A 234 0.55 3.94 -23.00
CA THR A 234 1.61 4.96 -23.07
C THR A 234 2.93 4.48 -22.47
N GLY A 235 2.96 3.26 -21.92
CA GLY A 235 4.11 2.76 -21.17
C GLY A 235 5.35 2.48 -22.03
N ALA A 236 6.40 2.04 -21.35
CA ALA A 236 7.69 1.80 -22.01
C ALA A 236 7.66 0.64 -23.00
N TYR A 237 6.74 -0.31 -22.82
CA TYR A 237 6.67 -1.52 -23.62
C TYR A 237 5.27 -1.78 -24.14
N VAL A 238 5.22 -2.46 -25.29
CA VAL A 238 4.01 -3.04 -25.86
C VAL A 238 4.09 -4.56 -25.78
N PRO A 239 3.00 -5.24 -25.34
CA PRO A 239 2.99 -6.69 -25.26
C PRO A 239 2.80 -7.32 -26.64
N SER A 240 3.42 -8.48 -26.79
CA SER A 240 3.24 -9.38 -27.92
C SER A 240 3.25 -10.83 -27.41
N ASN A 241 2.77 -11.77 -28.23
CA ASN A 241 2.77 -13.20 -27.90
C ASN A 241 2.20 -13.52 -26.50
N TYR A 242 1.17 -12.77 -26.07
CA TYR A 242 0.53 -13.04 -24.80
C TYR A 242 -0.16 -14.40 -24.80
N LYS A 243 0.29 -15.28 -23.92
CA LYS A 243 -0.28 -16.59 -23.63
C LYS A 243 -0.71 -16.63 -22.18
N GLN A 244 -2.02 -16.62 -21.96
CA GLN A 244 -2.58 -16.62 -20.61
C GLN A 244 -2.00 -17.77 -19.76
N LYS A 245 -1.56 -17.47 -18.55
CA LYS A 245 -0.95 -18.40 -17.59
C LYS A 245 0.39 -19.04 -18.02
N ASP A 246 0.98 -18.62 -19.11
CA ASP A 246 2.24 -19.16 -19.62
C ASP A 246 3.31 -18.06 -19.72
N SER A 247 3.14 -17.14 -20.66
CA SER A 247 4.16 -16.14 -20.95
C SER A 247 3.62 -14.91 -21.66
N MET A 248 4.44 -13.85 -21.69
CA MET A 248 4.20 -12.64 -22.46
C MET A 248 5.55 -12.07 -22.91
N ASP A 249 5.65 -11.71 -24.17
CA ASP A 249 6.78 -10.94 -24.67
C ASP A 249 6.43 -9.44 -24.64
N LEU A 250 7.36 -8.62 -24.22
CA LEU A 250 7.30 -7.16 -24.26
C LEU A 250 8.40 -6.65 -25.18
N ALA A 251 8.04 -5.77 -26.12
CA ALA A 251 8.97 -5.01 -26.93
C ALA A 251 8.89 -3.52 -26.58
N MET A 252 10.00 -2.81 -26.67
CA MET A 252 9.99 -1.36 -26.42
C MET A 252 8.96 -0.67 -27.32
N SER A 253 8.14 0.18 -26.74
CA SER A 253 7.13 0.94 -27.47
C SER A 253 7.80 1.95 -28.44
N PRO A 254 7.41 1.99 -29.70
CA PRO A 254 8.00 2.94 -30.66
C PRO A 254 7.68 4.41 -30.33
N ASN A 255 6.56 4.65 -29.64
CA ASN A 255 6.07 5.99 -29.30
C ASN A 255 6.31 6.33 -27.82
N THR A 256 7.20 5.59 -27.14
CA THR A 256 7.42 5.82 -25.72
C THR A 256 8.13 7.15 -25.45
N TRP A 257 7.61 7.90 -24.48
CA TRP A 257 8.27 9.08 -23.93
C TRP A 257 9.36 8.72 -22.89
N HIS A 258 9.44 7.44 -22.53
CA HIS A 258 10.42 6.96 -21.57
C HIS A 258 11.83 7.02 -22.15
N GLU A 259 12.78 7.43 -21.33
CA GLU A 259 14.18 7.23 -21.67
C GLU A 259 14.50 5.74 -21.74
N ASN A 260 15.51 5.38 -22.52
CA ASN A 260 15.89 3.98 -22.76
C ASN A 260 16.12 3.22 -21.42
N ASN A 261 15.32 2.21 -21.16
CA ASN A 261 15.30 1.42 -19.92
C ASN A 261 16.35 0.29 -19.90
N GLY A 262 17.19 0.16 -20.91
CA GLY A 262 18.28 -0.82 -20.95
C GLY A 262 17.92 -2.16 -21.61
N PHE A 263 16.65 -2.55 -21.73
CA PHE A 263 16.21 -3.77 -22.41
C PHE A 263 15.38 -3.43 -23.64
N GLU A 264 15.69 -4.05 -24.78
CA GLU A 264 14.89 -3.92 -26.01
C GLU A 264 13.63 -4.80 -25.92
N THR A 265 13.77 -5.98 -25.31
CA THR A 265 12.66 -6.90 -25.06
C THR A 265 12.72 -7.50 -23.66
N VAL A 266 11.55 -7.82 -23.13
CA VAL A 266 11.41 -8.55 -21.87
C VAL A 266 10.48 -9.72 -22.08
N LYS A 267 10.90 -10.93 -21.73
CA LYS A 267 10.05 -12.10 -21.69
C LYS A 267 9.62 -12.40 -20.28
N PHE A 268 8.34 -12.24 -20.01
CA PHE A 268 7.72 -12.71 -18.77
C PHE A 268 7.33 -14.17 -18.89
N ASN A 269 7.77 -14.98 -17.94
CA ASN A 269 7.35 -16.37 -17.79
C ASN A 269 6.59 -16.49 -16.47
N TRP A 270 5.36 -16.99 -16.50
CA TRP A 270 4.57 -17.20 -15.29
C TRP A 270 4.82 -18.60 -14.75
N ILE A 271 5.66 -18.67 -13.73
CA ILE A 271 6.04 -19.91 -13.05
C ILE A 271 5.56 -19.83 -11.60
N SER A 272 4.40 -20.39 -11.31
CA SER A 272 3.78 -20.28 -9.97
C SER A 272 4.52 -21.11 -8.92
N GLU A 273 5.09 -22.25 -9.31
CA GLU A 273 5.81 -23.13 -8.40
C GLU A 273 7.21 -22.58 -8.09
N ALA A 274 7.51 -22.41 -6.78
CA ALA A 274 8.71 -21.72 -6.34
C ALA A 274 10.01 -22.47 -6.66
N SER A 275 10.03 -23.78 -6.48
CA SER A 275 11.19 -24.62 -6.78
C SER A 275 11.51 -24.61 -8.28
N THR A 276 10.49 -24.62 -9.14
CA THR A 276 10.65 -24.52 -10.59
C THR A 276 11.21 -23.15 -11.00
N ARG A 277 10.79 -22.05 -10.34
CA ARG A 277 11.38 -20.73 -10.59
C ARG A 277 12.86 -20.69 -10.23
N VAL A 278 13.22 -21.24 -9.06
CA VAL A 278 14.61 -21.30 -8.62
C VAL A 278 15.46 -22.14 -9.58
N ALA A 279 14.97 -23.31 -9.99
CA ALA A 279 15.65 -24.16 -10.98
C ALA A 279 15.87 -23.46 -12.32
N ALA A 280 14.86 -22.73 -12.82
CA ALA A 280 14.96 -21.96 -14.07
C ALA A 280 16.02 -20.85 -13.99
N LEU A 281 16.20 -20.24 -12.80
CA LEU A 281 17.28 -19.27 -12.58
C LEU A 281 18.65 -19.96 -12.55
N GLU A 282 18.77 -21.09 -11.89
CA GLU A 282 20.03 -21.87 -11.76
C GLU A 282 20.51 -22.41 -13.12
N THR A 283 19.58 -22.89 -13.96
CA THR A 283 19.89 -23.37 -15.31
C THR A 283 20.16 -22.25 -16.30
N GLY A 284 19.84 -21.00 -15.92
CA GLY A 284 19.96 -19.84 -16.80
C GLY A 284 18.85 -19.73 -17.84
N ASP A 285 17.71 -20.39 -17.64
CA ASP A 285 16.51 -20.24 -18.49
C ASP A 285 15.86 -18.88 -18.27
N VAL A 286 16.03 -18.29 -17.07
CA VAL A 286 15.62 -16.93 -16.74
C VAL A 286 16.78 -16.17 -16.08
N ASP A 287 16.74 -14.84 -16.18
CA ASP A 287 17.77 -13.94 -15.67
C ASP A 287 17.39 -13.35 -14.30
N MET A 288 16.11 -13.40 -13.97
CA MET A 288 15.57 -12.86 -12.73
C MET A 288 14.30 -13.60 -12.32
N ILE A 289 14.11 -13.74 -11.01
CA ILE A 289 12.90 -14.30 -10.40
C ILE A 289 12.33 -13.41 -9.31
N THR A 290 11.00 -13.39 -9.16
CA THR A 290 10.32 -12.87 -7.98
C THR A 290 10.04 -13.97 -6.98
N SER A 291 9.68 -13.57 -5.75
CA SER A 291 9.26 -14.48 -4.68
C SER A 291 10.21 -15.66 -4.53
N LEU A 292 11.52 -15.34 -4.41
CA LEU A 292 12.52 -16.30 -3.99
C LEU A 292 12.14 -16.81 -2.59
N PRO A 293 12.00 -18.13 -2.36
CA PRO A 293 11.75 -18.64 -1.02
C PRO A 293 12.83 -18.21 -0.05
N LEU A 294 12.44 -17.72 1.12
CA LEU A 294 13.38 -17.12 2.05
C LEU A 294 14.39 -18.13 2.61
N ASN A 295 13.98 -19.39 2.75
CA ASN A 295 14.87 -20.50 3.10
C ASN A 295 15.89 -20.85 2.00
N GLU A 296 15.69 -20.40 0.77
CA GLU A 296 16.63 -20.54 -0.35
C GLU A 296 17.57 -19.33 -0.50
N TYR A 297 17.32 -18.25 0.24
CA TYR A 297 18.00 -16.97 0.07
C TYR A 297 19.52 -17.11 0.17
N SER A 298 20.00 -17.73 1.24
CA SER A 298 21.43 -17.93 1.47
C SER A 298 22.05 -18.93 0.49
N ARG A 299 21.33 -20.03 0.19
CA ARG A 299 21.79 -21.05 -0.75
C ARG A 299 21.96 -20.48 -2.16
N VAL A 300 20.92 -19.82 -2.67
CA VAL A 300 20.95 -19.22 -4.02
C VAL A 300 21.99 -18.10 -4.08
N GLY A 301 22.12 -17.30 -3.01
CA GLY A 301 23.13 -16.25 -2.91
C GLY A 301 24.59 -16.76 -2.92
N SER A 302 24.81 -18.04 -2.62
CA SER A 302 26.13 -18.67 -2.72
C SER A 302 26.50 -19.14 -4.13
N LEU A 303 25.52 -19.17 -5.06
CA LEU A 303 25.75 -19.59 -6.43
C LEU A 303 26.48 -18.50 -7.23
N PRO A 304 27.31 -18.88 -8.21
CA PRO A 304 28.01 -17.93 -9.07
C PRO A 304 27.03 -16.98 -9.78
N ASN A 305 27.32 -15.69 -9.72
CA ASN A 305 26.56 -14.63 -10.40
C ASN A 305 25.13 -14.40 -9.90
N MET A 306 24.64 -15.11 -8.93
CA MET A 306 23.31 -14.89 -8.34
C MET A 306 23.39 -13.87 -7.22
N VAL A 307 22.47 -12.91 -7.25
CA VAL A 307 22.36 -11.88 -6.21
C VAL A 307 20.92 -11.83 -5.71
N PRO A 308 20.66 -12.40 -4.54
CA PRO A 308 19.36 -12.26 -3.90
C PRO A 308 19.20 -10.83 -3.34
N LEU A 309 18.03 -10.25 -3.52
CA LEU A 309 17.66 -8.91 -3.08
C LEU A 309 16.39 -8.97 -2.24
N GLN A 310 16.34 -8.20 -1.18
CA GLN A 310 15.11 -8.00 -0.41
C GLN A 310 14.35 -6.80 -0.93
N ALA A 311 13.05 -6.95 -1.14
CA ALA A 311 12.19 -5.81 -1.32
C ALA A 311 12.01 -5.06 0.01
N PRO A 312 11.98 -3.71 -0.01
CA PRO A 312 11.63 -2.95 1.18
C PRO A 312 10.23 -3.35 1.67
N ALA A 313 10.13 -3.88 2.88
CA ALA A 313 8.84 -4.27 3.43
C ALA A 313 7.91 -3.06 3.57
N ASN A 314 6.67 -3.19 3.13
CA ASN A 314 5.61 -2.20 3.32
C ASN A 314 4.47 -2.71 4.21
N THR A 315 4.64 -3.89 4.78
CA THR A 315 3.66 -4.61 5.57
C THR A 315 4.32 -5.15 6.83
N ASN A 316 3.69 -4.97 7.99
CA ASN A 316 3.97 -5.74 9.18
C ASN A 316 2.97 -6.88 9.32
N GLN A 317 3.45 -8.04 9.75
CA GLN A 317 2.59 -9.14 10.19
C GLN A 317 2.28 -8.97 11.66
N ALA A 318 1.02 -9.16 12.00
CA ALA A 318 0.49 -8.92 13.33
C ALA A 318 -0.61 -9.91 13.70
N TRP A 319 -0.82 -10.02 15.01
CA TRP A 319 -2.04 -10.52 15.60
C TRP A 319 -2.90 -9.33 16.00
N ASP A 320 -4.00 -9.09 15.28
CA ASP A 320 -4.96 -8.09 15.66
C ASP A 320 -5.99 -8.70 16.62
N MET A 321 -6.16 -8.07 17.75
CA MET A 321 -6.97 -8.55 18.86
C MET A 321 -8.30 -7.82 18.92
N ALA A 322 -9.39 -8.55 19.01
CA ALA A 322 -10.72 -7.97 19.20
C ALA A 322 -10.77 -7.17 20.51
N ASN A 323 -11.19 -5.92 20.41
CA ASN A 323 -11.34 -5.00 21.53
C ASN A 323 -12.59 -4.12 21.33
N MET A 324 -13.73 -4.76 21.21
CA MET A 324 -15.05 -4.12 21.07
C MET A 324 -16.05 -4.83 22.00
N PRO A 325 -16.01 -4.54 23.32
CA PRO A 325 -16.79 -5.27 24.33
C PRO A 325 -18.29 -5.34 24.03
N ASP A 326 -18.83 -4.29 23.44
CA ASP A 326 -20.26 -4.22 23.09
C ASP A 326 -20.66 -5.12 21.90
N LYS A 327 -19.68 -5.53 21.09
CA LYS A 327 -19.92 -6.35 19.90
C LYS A 327 -19.42 -7.78 20.06
N ASP A 328 -18.31 -7.97 20.76
CA ASP A 328 -17.63 -9.26 20.88
C ASP A 328 -16.99 -9.43 22.26
N PRO A 329 -17.58 -10.17 23.18
CA PRO A 329 -16.94 -10.51 24.43
C PRO A 329 -15.72 -11.42 24.16
N SER A 330 -14.54 -10.91 24.45
CA SER A 330 -13.26 -11.62 24.32
C SER A 330 -12.38 -11.31 25.52
N ILE A 331 -11.51 -12.25 25.89
CA ILE A 331 -10.47 -11.97 26.92
C ILE A 331 -9.56 -10.83 26.50
N THR A 332 -9.42 -10.60 25.21
CA THR A 332 -8.61 -9.51 24.64
C THR A 332 -9.25 -8.12 24.77
N ASN A 333 -10.49 -8.02 25.28
CA ASN A 333 -11.06 -6.72 25.67
C ASN A 333 -10.32 -6.12 26.87
N ASP A 334 -9.72 -6.92 27.74
CA ASP A 334 -8.86 -6.45 28.82
C ASP A 334 -7.47 -6.05 28.26
N PRO A 335 -7.04 -4.79 28.43
CA PRO A 335 -5.73 -4.34 27.93
C PRO A 335 -4.55 -5.11 28.56
N ARG A 336 -4.68 -5.61 29.79
CA ARG A 336 -3.65 -6.43 30.44
C ARG A 336 -3.43 -7.75 29.72
N VAL A 337 -4.51 -8.34 29.17
CA VAL A 337 -4.40 -9.55 28.36
C VAL A 337 -3.69 -9.27 27.03
N ARG A 338 -4.00 -8.16 26.37
CA ARG A 338 -3.28 -7.75 25.15
C ARG A 338 -1.80 -7.50 25.40
N GLN A 339 -1.48 -6.85 26.52
CA GLN A 339 -0.09 -6.69 26.96
C GLN A 339 0.57 -8.04 27.23
N ALA A 340 -0.08 -8.95 27.94
CA ALA A 340 0.44 -10.29 28.20
C ALA A 340 0.73 -11.06 26.92
N ILE A 341 -0.18 -11.03 25.94
CA ILE A 341 0.01 -11.61 24.61
C ILE A 341 1.28 -11.04 23.95
N ASN A 342 1.51 -9.73 24.05
CA ASN A 342 2.67 -9.06 23.47
C ASN A 342 3.99 -9.41 24.16
N TYR A 343 4.00 -9.45 25.52
CA TYR A 343 5.20 -9.81 26.29
C TYR A 343 5.56 -11.29 26.17
N ALA A 344 4.59 -12.15 25.84
CA ALA A 344 4.83 -13.55 25.60
C ALA A 344 5.47 -13.87 24.26
N LEU A 345 5.62 -12.92 23.33
CA LEU A 345 6.14 -13.15 21.98
C LEU A 345 7.66 -12.90 21.90
N ASP A 346 8.43 -13.97 21.66
CA ASP A 346 9.83 -13.89 21.25
C ASP A 346 9.93 -13.59 19.75
N ARG A 347 9.88 -12.31 19.41
CA ARG A 347 9.88 -11.84 18.02
C ARG A 347 11.17 -12.20 17.27
N GLU A 348 12.31 -12.14 17.95
CA GLU A 348 13.61 -12.52 17.35
C GLU A 348 13.64 -14.01 17.01
N GLY A 349 13.20 -14.87 17.95
CA GLY A 349 13.09 -16.30 17.72
C GLY A 349 12.11 -16.67 16.61
N ILE A 350 10.93 -16.00 16.58
CA ILE A 350 9.93 -16.17 15.53
C ILE A 350 10.49 -15.78 14.15
N VAL A 351 11.13 -14.61 14.04
CA VAL A 351 11.70 -14.14 12.77
C VAL A 351 12.80 -15.08 12.29
N LYS A 352 13.66 -15.54 13.18
CA LYS A 352 14.71 -16.50 12.85
C LYS A 352 14.13 -17.82 12.31
N ALA A 353 13.08 -18.33 12.94
CA ALA A 353 12.45 -19.59 12.55
C ALA A 353 11.61 -19.47 11.26
N ALA A 354 10.88 -18.36 11.09
CA ALA A 354 9.94 -18.20 9.98
C ALA A 354 10.55 -17.62 8.71
N TYR A 355 11.63 -16.82 8.86
CA TYR A 355 12.24 -16.08 7.76
C TYR A 355 13.72 -16.41 7.53
N ASP A 356 14.23 -17.43 8.22
CA ASP A 356 15.68 -17.78 8.17
C ASP A 356 16.59 -16.57 8.48
N GLY A 357 16.11 -15.65 9.32
CA GLY A 357 16.82 -14.42 9.66
C GLY A 357 16.83 -13.34 8.54
N VAL A 358 16.16 -13.58 7.42
CA VAL A 358 16.13 -12.64 6.29
C VAL A 358 15.26 -11.40 6.59
N SER A 359 14.23 -11.53 7.44
CA SER A 359 13.39 -10.42 7.85
C SER A 359 13.83 -9.80 9.18
N ARG A 360 13.06 -8.86 9.69
CA ARG A 360 13.30 -8.16 10.96
C ARG A 360 12.08 -8.25 11.86
N PRO A 361 12.28 -8.30 13.19
CA PRO A 361 11.19 -8.10 14.13
C PRO A 361 10.50 -6.76 13.89
N ALA A 362 9.17 -6.76 13.90
CA ALA A 362 8.40 -5.53 13.82
C ALA A 362 8.58 -4.71 15.10
N LYS A 363 8.47 -3.40 14.94
CA LYS A 363 8.37 -2.47 16.06
C LYS A 363 6.91 -2.37 16.53
N ASP A 364 6.67 -1.74 17.69
CA ASP A 364 5.31 -1.57 18.23
C ASP A 364 4.51 -0.51 17.47
N GLN A 365 4.32 -0.75 16.18
CA GLN A 365 3.51 0.04 15.25
C GLN A 365 3.17 -0.74 13.99
N LEU A 366 2.04 -0.41 13.37
CA LEU A 366 1.55 -1.09 12.17
C LEU A 366 2.48 -0.96 10.97
N ILE A 367 3.12 0.20 10.81
CA ILE A 367 3.87 0.56 9.61
C ILE A 367 5.37 0.27 9.73
N THR A 368 5.97 -0.13 8.60
CA THR A 368 7.38 -0.46 8.51
C THR A 368 8.28 0.78 8.33
N PRO A 369 9.59 0.68 8.51
CA PRO A 369 10.52 1.79 8.30
C PRO A 369 10.50 2.41 6.89
N ASN A 370 9.94 1.69 5.91
CA ASN A 370 9.88 2.14 4.53
C ASN A 370 8.65 3.00 4.23
N VAL A 371 7.72 3.09 5.18
CA VAL A 371 6.44 3.81 5.03
C VAL A 371 6.54 5.19 5.66
N PHE A 372 6.09 6.22 4.94
CA PHE A 372 5.98 7.57 5.50
C PHE A 372 4.96 7.58 6.65
N GLY A 373 5.40 8.05 7.82
CA GLY A 373 4.63 7.98 9.07
C GLY A 373 5.28 7.08 10.13
N HIS A 374 6.27 6.25 9.75
CA HIS A 374 6.98 5.40 10.69
C HIS A 374 7.72 6.21 11.77
N GLN A 375 7.57 5.78 13.03
CA GLN A 375 8.23 6.37 14.19
C GLN A 375 9.50 5.57 14.52
N LYS A 376 10.66 6.20 14.35
CA LYS A 376 11.97 5.52 14.48
C LYS A 376 12.32 5.14 15.91
N ASP A 377 11.78 5.87 16.86
CA ASP A 377 12.04 5.74 18.30
C ASP A 377 11.15 4.70 19.00
N PHE A 378 10.19 4.11 18.32
CA PHE A 378 9.35 3.06 18.89
C PHE A 378 10.08 1.71 18.89
N THR A 379 9.83 0.93 19.93
CA THR A 379 10.38 -0.42 20.11
C THR A 379 9.26 -1.36 20.54
N ALA A 380 9.27 -2.58 20.02
CA ALA A 380 8.35 -3.61 20.50
C ALA A 380 8.67 -3.96 21.95
N PRO A 381 7.66 -4.40 22.75
CA PRO A 381 7.90 -4.99 24.05
C PRO A 381 8.93 -6.12 23.96
N ALA A 382 9.90 -6.11 24.87
CA ALA A 382 10.85 -7.22 24.99
C ALA A 382 10.11 -8.51 25.40
N TYR A 383 10.60 -9.64 24.97
CA TYR A 383 10.10 -10.94 25.41
C TYR A 383 10.27 -11.09 26.92
N ASP A 384 9.17 -11.20 27.64
CA ASP A 384 9.13 -11.31 29.10
C ASP A 384 7.93 -12.19 29.53
N PRO A 385 8.10 -13.53 29.53
CA PRO A 385 7.02 -14.44 29.87
C PRO A 385 6.61 -14.35 31.34
N ASP A 386 7.48 -13.86 32.26
CA ASP A 386 7.12 -13.68 33.66
C ASP A 386 6.18 -12.46 33.82
N LYS A 387 6.47 -11.36 33.15
CA LYS A 387 5.57 -10.21 33.09
C LYS A 387 4.24 -10.58 32.43
N ALA A 388 4.25 -11.41 31.37
CA ALA A 388 3.02 -11.90 30.76
C ALA A 388 2.14 -12.70 31.76
N ARG A 389 2.75 -13.61 32.52
CA ARG A 389 2.03 -14.37 33.59
C ARG A 389 1.50 -13.46 34.69
N ALA A 390 2.27 -12.46 35.10
CA ALA A 390 1.83 -11.49 36.10
C ALA A 390 0.59 -10.70 35.61
N LEU A 391 0.61 -10.20 34.40
CA LEU A 391 -0.51 -9.47 33.78
C LEU A 391 -1.77 -10.33 33.65
N LEU A 392 -1.63 -11.60 33.28
CA LEU A 392 -2.76 -12.55 33.25
C LEU A 392 -3.34 -12.80 34.64
N LYS A 393 -2.48 -12.94 35.64
CA LYS A 393 -2.93 -13.08 37.04
C LYS A 393 -3.69 -11.83 37.50
N ASP A 394 -3.18 -10.63 37.21
CA ASP A 394 -3.84 -9.38 37.54
C ASP A 394 -5.17 -9.18 36.80
N ALA A 395 -5.30 -9.77 35.63
CA ALA A 395 -6.57 -9.85 34.86
C ALA A 395 -7.54 -10.92 35.38
N GLY A 396 -7.17 -11.68 36.44
CA GLY A 396 -7.99 -12.77 36.98
C GLY A 396 -7.87 -14.08 36.21
N LEU A 397 -6.89 -14.22 35.32
CA LEU A 397 -6.69 -15.37 34.44
C LEU A 397 -5.46 -16.23 34.84
N GLY A 398 -4.96 -16.08 36.07
CA GLY A 398 -3.76 -16.78 36.55
C GLY A 398 -3.87 -18.29 36.64
N GLY A 399 -5.09 -18.88 36.53
CA GLY A 399 -5.33 -20.32 36.44
C GLY A 399 -5.29 -20.88 35.00
N GLY A 400 -4.95 -20.03 34.03
CA GLY A 400 -5.04 -20.35 32.59
C GLY A 400 -6.36 -19.90 31.97
N THR A 401 -6.32 -19.72 30.65
CA THR A 401 -7.46 -19.28 29.85
C THR A 401 -7.36 -19.83 28.43
N SER A 402 -8.42 -19.71 27.66
CA SER A 402 -8.40 -20.06 26.24
C SER A 402 -8.86 -18.90 25.37
N MET A 403 -8.30 -18.85 24.15
CA MET A 403 -8.62 -17.83 23.15
C MET A 403 -8.80 -18.51 21.79
N ARG A 404 -9.87 -18.15 21.08
CA ARG A 404 -10.00 -18.56 19.68
C ARG A 404 -9.11 -17.68 18.79
N VAL A 405 -8.42 -18.32 17.87
CA VAL A 405 -7.50 -17.69 16.93
C VAL A 405 -7.88 -18.09 15.51
N ASP A 406 -8.18 -17.11 14.66
CA ASP A 406 -8.43 -17.33 13.25
C ASP A 406 -7.21 -16.91 12.41
N ALA A 407 -6.71 -17.81 11.58
CA ALA A 407 -5.53 -17.57 10.76
C ALA A 407 -5.73 -17.99 9.30
N GLN A 408 -5.22 -17.14 8.39
CA GLN A 408 -5.02 -17.48 6.98
C GLN A 408 -3.59 -17.94 6.79
N VAL A 409 -3.38 -19.23 6.59
CA VAL A 409 -2.01 -19.77 6.48
C VAL A 409 -1.49 -19.78 5.06
N ILE A 410 -2.38 -19.63 4.07
CA ILE A 410 -2.04 -19.79 2.65
C ILE A 410 -1.57 -18.48 2.00
N THR A 411 -2.07 -17.35 2.48
CA THR A 411 -1.85 -16.05 1.80
C THR A 411 -0.48 -15.44 2.05
N PHE A 412 0.15 -15.78 3.18
CA PHE A 412 1.48 -15.27 3.55
C PHE A 412 2.41 -16.45 3.81
N PRO A 413 3.40 -16.73 2.97
CA PRO A 413 4.24 -17.93 3.07
C PRO A 413 4.82 -18.25 4.44
N PRO A 414 5.29 -17.29 5.26
CA PRO A 414 5.77 -17.62 6.61
C PRO A 414 4.66 -17.64 7.68
N ALA A 415 3.37 -17.54 7.31
CA ALA A 415 2.27 -17.46 8.28
C ALA A 415 2.18 -18.70 9.18
N LYS A 416 2.37 -19.91 8.63
CA LYS A 416 2.30 -21.14 9.42
C LYS A 416 3.37 -21.22 10.51
N PRO A 417 4.67 -21.04 10.24
CA PRO A 417 5.68 -21.00 11.29
C PRO A 417 5.44 -19.91 12.35
N ILE A 418 4.97 -18.74 11.95
CA ILE A 418 4.64 -17.66 12.90
C ILE A 418 3.48 -18.06 13.81
N LEU A 419 2.43 -18.66 13.23
CA LEU A 419 1.27 -19.15 13.96
C LEU A 419 1.68 -20.19 15.01
N GLU A 420 2.41 -21.22 14.59
CA GLU A 420 2.84 -22.31 15.45
C GLU A 420 3.73 -21.83 16.60
N ALA A 421 4.69 -20.94 16.30
CA ALA A 421 5.55 -20.35 17.32
C ALA A 421 4.78 -19.46 18.30
N SER A 422 3.87 -18.60 17.80
CA SER A 422 3.06 -17.72 18.66
C SER A 422 2.20 -18.52 19.63
N ILE A 423 1.53 -19.57 19.14
CA ILE A 423 0.67 -20.44 19.95
C ILE A 423 1.48 -21.13 21.05
N GLY A 424 2.65 -21.69 20.71
CA GLY A 424 3.53 -22.34 21.69
C GLY A 424 3.98 -21.37 22.78
N LEU A 425 4.32 -20.14 22.42
CA LEU A 425 4.72 -19.10 23.37
C LEU A 425 3.55 -18.65 24.26
N TRP A 426 2.34 -18.54 23.75
CA TRP A 426 1.15 -18.20 24.51
C TRP A 426 0.75 -19.32 25.47
N SER A 427 0.80 -20.59 25.02
CA SER A 427 0.54 -21.75 25.87
C SER A 427 1.52 -21.81 27.05
N ALA A 428 2.80 -21.47 26.84
CA ALA A 428 3.82 -21.43 27.90
C ALA A 428 3.54 -20.39 29.01
N VAL A 429 2.66 -19.43 28.77
CA VAL A 429 2.23 -18.44 29.78
C VAL A 429 0.79 -18.67 30.26
N GLY A 430 0.11 -19.73 29.79
CA GLY A 430 -1.23 -20.13 30.22
C GLY A 430 -2.37 -19.65 29.32
N ILE A 431 -2.10 -19.24 28.07
CA ILE A 431 -3.14 -18.93 27.08
C ILE A 431 -3.20 -20.07 26.06
N GLU A 432 -4.20 -20.94 26.19
CA GLU A 432 -4.46 -21.98 25.20
C GLU A 432 -5.16 -21.37 23.97
N SER A 433 -4.81 -21.85 22.77
CA SER A 433 -5.33 -21.31 21.52
C SER A 433 -6.21 -22.35 20.81
N ASP A 434 -7.50 -22.03 20.63
CA ASP A 434 -8.41 -22.76 19.72
C ASP A 434 -8.19 -22.22 18.30
N VAL A 435 -7.32 -22.87 17.54
CA VAL A 435 -6.87 -22.41 16.24
C VAL A 435 -7.78 -22.88 15.13
N ARG A 436 -8.21 -21.94 14.31
CA ARG A 436 -8.94 -22.21 13.08
C ARG A 436 -8.17 -21.69 11.89
N THR A 437 -7.73 -22.62 11.05
CA THR A 437 -7.21 -22.26 9.72
C THR A 437 -8.39 -22.19 8.77
N ILE A 438 -8.65 -21.02 8.21
CA ILE A 438 -9.83 -20.76 7.40
C ILE A 438 -9.44 -20.24 6.01
N GLU A 439 -10.31 -20.52 5.05
CA GLU A 439 -10.20 -20.03 3.69
C GLU A 439 -10.37 -18.50 3.67
N ILE A 440 -9.68 -17.81 2.72
CA ILE A 440 -9.58 -16.35 2.69
C ILE A 440 -10.92 -15.62 2.66
N ASN A 441 -11.91 -16.13 1.91
CA ASN A 441 -13.20 -15.45 1.83
C ASN A 441 -14.01 -15.62 3.11
N VAL A 442 -13.95 -16.80 3.73
CA VAL A 442 -14.56 -17.07 5.04
C VAL A 442 -13.90 -16.21 6.11
N TRP A 443 -12.57 -16.11 6.08
CA TRP A 443 -11.81 -15.26 7.00
C TRP A 443 -12.21 -13.78 6.84
N ARG A 444 -12.31 -13.29 5.59
CA ARG A 444 -12.77 -11.92 5.30
C ARG A 444 -14.20 -11.68 5.80
N ASP A 445 -15.11 -12.61 5.56
CA ASP A 445 -16.51 -12.47 5.98
C ASP A 445 -16.62 -12.40 7.52
N ARG A 446 -15.80 -13.16 8.24
CA ARG A 446 -15.73 -13.08 9.71
C ARG A 446 -15.10 -11.78 10.19
N LEU A 447 -13.94 -11.41 9.62
CA LEU A 447 -13.27 -10.15 9.94
C LEU A 447 -14.22 -8.97 9.70
N TYR A 448 -14.92 -8.99 8.58
CA TYR A 448 -15.80 -7.90 8.16
C TYR A 448 -17.16 -7.91 8.89
N GLY A 449 -17.34 -8.79 9.88
CA GLY A 449 -18.51 -8.77 10.74
C GLY A 449 -19.81 -9.18 10.09
N ARG A 450 -19.74 -9.90 8.97
CA ARG A 450 -20.93 -10.51 8.36
C ARG A 450 -21.46 -11.68 9.17
N GLU A 451 -20.58 -12.39 9.90
CA GLU A 451 -20.98 -13.27 10.99
C GLU A 451 -21.07 -12.47 12.29
N THR A 452 -22.26 -12.24 12.78
CA THR A 452 -22.54 -11.37 13.95
C THR A 452 -22.27 -12.04 15.29
N THR A 453 -21.84 -13.31 15.32
CA THR A 453 -21.62 -14.05 16.56
C THR A 453 -20.30 -14.80 16.52
N GLY A 454 -19.52 -14.66 17.58
CA GLY A 454 -18.36 -15.49 17.83
C GLY A 454 -17.12 -15.13 17.03
N ARG A 455 -16.76 -13.85 16.96
CA ARG A 455 -15.46 -13.43 16.43
C ARG A 455 -14.32 -14.04 17.26
N PRO A 456 -13.16 -14.35 16.67
CA PRO A 456 -12.00 -14.83 17.40
C PRO A 456 -11.42 -13.71 18.28
N GLY A 457 -10.71 -14.11 19.34
CA GLY A 457 -9.97 -13.19 20.19
C GLY A 457 -8.78 -12.56 19.45
N ALA A 458 -8.19 -13.29 18.49
CA ALA A 458 -7.11 -12.77 17.66
C ALA A 458 -7.21 -13.24 16.21
N PHE A 459 -6.84 -12.34 15.29
CA PHE A 459 -6.71 -12.58 13.85
C PHE A 459 -5.26 -12.42 13.43
N PHE A 460 -4.73 -13.35 12.66
CA PHE A 460 -3.43 -13.17 12.00
C PHE A 460 -3.59 -12.38 10.71
N MET A 461 -2.87 -11.28 10.60
CA MET A 461 -3.03 -10.31 9.51
C MET A 461 -1.69 -9.73 9.05
N GLY A 462 -1.71 -9.17 7.83
CA GLY A 462 -0.68 -8.29 7.32
C GLY A 462 -1.34 -7.07 6.67
N TRP A 463 -1.14 -5.91 7.24
CA TRP A 463 -1.67 -4.67 6.68
C TRP A 463 -0.66 -3.99 5.80
N SER A 464 -0.96 -3.91 4.52
CA SER A 464 -0.07 -3.30 3.54
C SER A 464 -0.34 -1.81 3.38
N SER A 465 0.74 -1.05 3.32
CA SER A 465 0.74 0.35 2.92
C SER A 465 1.25 0.49 1.48
N PHE A 466 0.46 0.02 0.53
CA PHE A 466 0.84 -0.13 -0.89
C PHE A 466 1.23 1.19 -1.60
N LEU A 467 0.91 2.36 -1.01
CA LEU A 467 1.43 3.66 -1.45
C LEU A 467 2.58 4.17 -0.58
N TYR A 468 3.10 3.33 0.32
CA TYR A 468 4.11 3.75 1.30
C TYR A 468 3.68 5.00 2.10
N GLU A 469 2.39 5.05 2.46
CA GLU A 469 1.77 6.12 3.25
C GLU A 469 0.94 5.51 4.38
N ALA A 470 1.18 5.95 5.60
CA ALA A 470 0.59 5.37 6.80
C ALA A 470 -0.95 5.41 6.82
N ALA A 471 -1.56 6.48 6.29
CA ALA A 471 -3.01 6.63 6.23
C ALA A 471 -3.73 5.41 5.61
N LEU A 472 -3.09 4.75 4.65
CA LEU A 472 -3.69 3.62 3.94
C LEU A 472 -3.72 2.33 4.76
N ALA A 473 -2.75 2.13 5.63
CA ALA A 473 -2.75 1.01 6.56
C ALA A 473 -3.65 1.31 7.77
N TRP A 474 -3.50 2.48 8.37
CA TRP A 474 -4.22 2.86 9.57
C TRP A 474 -5.73 3.10 9.38
N GLN A 475 -6.22 3.26 8.15
CA GLN A 475 -7.67 3.30 7.92
C GLN A 475 -8.42 2.07 8.46
N TRP A 476 -7.74 0.91 8.57
CA TRP A 476 -8.33 -0.31 9.08
C TRP A 476 -8.50 -0.32 10.60
N HIS A 477 -7.74 0.47 11.33
CA HIS A 477 -7.83 0.64 12.78
C HIS A 477 -8.77 1.79 13.19
N ALA A 478 -9.26 2.59 12.25
CA ALA A 478 -10.19 3.67 12.53
C ALA A 478 -11.56 3.15 13.00
N SER A 479 -12.11 3.69 14.09
CA SER A 479 -13.39 3.25 14.66
C SER A 479 -14.56 3.36 13.69
N THR A 480 -14.47 4.27 12.71
CA THR A 480 -15.46 4.48 11.65
C THR A 480 -15.38 3.43 10.54
N ASN A 481 -14.32 2.64 10.50
CA ASN A 481 -14.20 1.55 9.55
C ASN A 481 -15.16 0.42 9.97
N PRO A 482 -16.03 -0.09 9.07
CA PRO A 482 -16.96 -1.16 9.42
C PRO A 482 -16.27 -2.47 9.85
N TYR A 483 -14.99 -2.58 9.57
CA TYR A 483 -14.14 -3.74 9.87
C TYR A 483 -13.25 -3.55 11.10
N ALA A 484 -13.33 -2.38 11.75
CA ALA A 484 -12.53 -2.10 12.92
C ALA A 484 -12.74 -3.16 14.01
N LEU A 485 -11.65 -3.66 14.55
CA LEU A 485 -11.61 -4.54 15.71
C LEU A 485 -11.40 -3.77 17.01
N TRP A 486 -11.23 -2.47 16.91
CA TRP A 486 -10.83 -1.58 17.99
C TRP A 486 -11.52 -0.21 17.83
N SER A 487 -11.65 0.52 18.93
CA SER A 487 -12.21 1.87 18.94
C SER A 487 -11.40 2.76 19.88
N ASN A 488 -10.84 3.83 19.33
CA ASN A 488 -10.11 4.83 20.11
C ASN A 488 -10.35 6.25 19.53
N PRO A 489 -11.12 7.11 20.25
CA PRO A 489 -11.42 8.46 19.77
C PRO A 489 -10.20 9.36 19.57
N LYS A 490 -9.11 9.14 20.32
CA LYS A 490 -7.87 9.93 20.16
C LYS A 490 -7.14 9.54 18.87
N PHE A 491 -7.15 8.23 18.56
CA PHE A 491 -6.63 7.73 17.29
C PHE A 491 -7.41 8.30 16.12
N ASP A 492 -8.75 8.29 16.19
CA ASP A 492 -9.62 8.83 15.14
C ASP A 492 -9.40 10.33 14.93
N ALA A 493 -9.30 11.11 16.01
CA ALA A 493 -9.02 12.55 15.91
C ALA A 493 -7.65 12.82 15.25
N ALA A 494 -6.62 12.05 15.61
CA ALA A 494 -5.30 12.18 15.00
C ALA A 494 -5.31 11.76 13.50
N ARG A 495 -6.11 10.75 13.14
CA ARG A 495 -6.32 10.37 11.74
C ARG A 495 -6.95 11.50 10.95
N ASP A 496 -7.96 12.16 11.49
CA ASP A 496 -8.63 13.26 10.81
C ASP A 496 -7.66 14.45 10.61
N GLU A 497 -6.84 14.77 11.61
CA GLU A 497 -5.74 15.74 11.45
C GLU A 497 -4.77 15.34 10.32
N ALA A 498 -4.42 14.05 10.23
CA ALA A 498 -3.52 13.57 9.17
C ALA A 498 -4.14 13.67 7.78
N ASN A 499 -5.44 13.39 7.66
CA ASN A 499 -6.18 13.45 6.39
C ASN A 499 -6.36 14.88 5.86
N GLU A 500 -6.28 15.88 6.73
CA GLU A 500 -6.34 17.30 6.36
C GLU A 500 -4.95 17.92 6.10
N ALA A 501 -3.89 17.27 6.54
CA ALA A 501 -2.54 17.83 6.50
C ALA A 501 -1.84 17.61 5.15
N VAL A 502 -1.81 18.63 4.30
CA VAL A 502 -0.99 18.65 3.06
C VAL A 502 0.51 18.76 3.38
N ASP A 503 0.87 19.58 4.39
CA ASP A 503 2.26 19.68 4.84
C ASP A 503 2.75 18.34 5.42
N PRO A 504 3.84 17.75 4.87
CA PRO A 504 4.34 16.46 5.35
C PRO A 504 4.78 16.47 6.81
N LYS A 505 5.23 17.62 7.35
CA LYS A 505 5.64 17.71 8.76
C LYS A 505 4.43 17.65 9.69
N ALA A 506 3.38 18.39 9.36
CA ALA A 506 2.11 18.35 10.10
C ALA A 506 1.51 16.94 10.04
N ARG A 507 1.50 16.31 8.86
CA ARG A 507 1.01 14.95 8.68
C ARG A 507 1.82 13.93 9.48
N MET A 508 3.16 14.06 9.51
CA MET A 508 4.03 13.20 10.33
C MET A 508 3.72 13.36 11.83
N ALA A 509 3.45 14.59 12.30
CA ALA A 509 3.07 14.83 13.68
C ALA A 509 1.73 14.17 14.05
N ALA A 510 0.74 14.22 13.16
CA ALA A 510 -0.53 13.53 13.33
C ALA A 510 -0.35 12.00 13.33
N TYR A 511 0.46 11.46 12.43
CA TYR A 511 0.81 10.03 12.42
C TYR A 511 1.51 9.58 13.70
N ARG A 512 2.34 10.43 14.30
CA ARG A 512 2.93 10.12 15.60
C ARG A 512 1.88 9.98 16.70
N LYS A 513 0.87 10.84 16.73
CA LYS A 513 -0.24 10.72 17.68
C LYS A 513 -0.99 9.40 17.50
N MET A 514 -1.30 9.03 16.26
CA MET A 514 -1.94 7.75 15.93
C MET A 514 -1.10 6.57 16.43
N ALA A 515 0.19 6.57 16.10
CA ALA A 515 1.11 5.50 16.46
C ALA A 515 1.28 5.35 17.99
N ILE A 516 1.20 6.42 18.76
CA ILE A 516 1.22 6.38 20.23
C ILE A 516 -0.02 5.64 20.77
N GLU A 517 -1.20 5.94 20.24
CA GLU A 517 -2.44 5.28 20.68
C GLU A 517 -2.49 3.79 20.30
N GLU A 518 -1.74 3.40 19.28
CA GLU A 518 -1.66 2.03 18.78
C GLU A 518 -0.70 1.14 19.60
N GLN A 519 0.20 1.73 20.38
CA GLN A 519 1.13 0.97 21.20
C GLN A 519 0.40 0.14 22.25
N VAL A 520 0.89 -1.07 22.48
CA VAL A 520 0.26 -2.01 23.41
C VAL A 520 0.19 -1.47 24.84
N GLU A 521 1.17 -0.70 25.28
CA GLU A 521 1.19 -0.07 26.61
C GLU A 521 0.05 0.96 26.77
N ASN A 522 -0.44 1.53 25.68
CA ASN A 522 -1.59 2.44 25.64
C ASN A 522 -2.90 1.72 25.30
N GLY A 523 -2.90 0.38 25.31
CA GLY A 523 -4.08 -0.43 25.04
C GLY A 523 -4.34 -0.69 23.55
N GLY A 524 -3.32 -0.59 22.72
CA GLY A 524 -3.37 -0.86 21.29
C GLY A 524 -3.86 -2.27 20.97
N PRO A 525 -4.43 -2.45 19.76
CA PRO A 525 -5.15 -3.67 19.41
C PRO A 525 -4.24 -4.78 18.88
N SER A 526 -2.96 -4.52 18.64
CA SER A 526 -2.15 -5.42 17.81
C SER A 526 -0.89 -5.89 18.52
N ALA A 527 -0.50 -7.12 18.21
CA ALA A 527 0.82 -7.65 18.51
C ALA A 527 1.60 -7.79 17.19
N PHE A 528 2.41 -6.77 16.88
CA PHE A 528 3.24 -6.76 15.68
C PHE A 528 4.41 -7.73 15.84
N ILE A 529 4.68 -8.55 14.80
CA ILE A 529 5.63 -9.66 14.88
C ILE A 529 6.85 -9.41 14.01
N ALA A 530 6.64 -9.27 12.71
CA ALA A 530 7.71 -9.23 11.72
C ALA A 530 7.39 -8.26 10.57
N GLU A 531 8.42 -7.66 10.01
CA GLU A 531 8.32 -7.01 8.71
C GLU A 531 8.15 -8.09 7.65
N ASN A 532 7.06 -8.01 6.86
CA ASN A 532 6.84 -8.97 5.78
C ASN A 532 7.67 -8.57 4.57
N THR A 533 8.84 -9.16 4.43
CA THR A 533 9.72 -8.94 3.29
C THR A 533 9.49 -10.01 2.22
N SER A 534 9.61 -9.62 0.97
CA SER A 534 9.73 -10.52 -0.17
C SER A 534 11.16 -10.48 -0.73
N ALA A 535 11.58 -11.57 -1.37
CA ALA A 535 12.90 -11.66 -1.96
C ALA A 535 12.80 -11.87 -3.47
N TYR A 536 13.77 -11.32 -4.16
CA TYR A 536 14.03 -11.47 -5.59
C TYR A 536 15.41 -12.10 -5.75
N CYS A 537 15.69 -12.66 -6.90
CA CYS A 537 17.06 -12.99 -7.25
C CYS A 537 17.32 -12.65 -8.70
N LEU A 538 18.48 -12.09 -8.97
CA LEU A 538 18.91 -11.73 -10.31
C LEU A 538 20.31 -12.26 -10.62
N ASN A 539 20.56 -12.45 -11.91
CA ASN A 539 21.88 -12.74 -12.44
C ASN A 539 22.63 -11.43 -12.71
N LYS A 540 23.69 -11.16 -11.94
CA LYS A 540 24.48 -9.91 -12.04
C LYS A 540 25.25 -9.74 -13.35
N THR A 541 25.34 -10.77 -14.19
CA THR A 541 25.94 -10.64 -15.53
C THR A 541 24.98 -9.99 -16.53
N VAL A 542 23.68 -10.00 -16.23
CA VAL A 542 22.60 -9.45 -17.04
C VAL A 542 22.07 -8.14 -16.47
N ILE A 543 21.85 -8.09 -15.17
CA ILE A 543 21.29 -6.96 -14.44
C ILE A 543 22.31 -6.47 -13.42
N ASP A 544 22.62 -5.18 -13.45
CA ASP A 544 23.41 -4.56 -12.39
C ASP A 544 22.58 -4.48 -11.09
N PRO A 545 22.98 -5.19 -10.02
CA PRO A 545 22.23 -5.20 -8.76
C PRO A 545 22.09 -3.81 -8.13
N ASP A 546 23.04 -2.90 -8.37
CA ASP A 546 23.00 -1.55 -7.81
C ASP A 546 22.02 -0.63 -8.54
N SER A 547 21.67 -0.98 -9.78
CA SER A 547 20.67 -0.26 -10.58
C SER A 547 19.24 -0.73 -10.34
N TYR A 548 19.05 -1.86 -9.66
CA TYR A 548 17.75 -2.47 -9.43
C TYR A 548 17.31 -2.30 -7.97
N ILE A 549 16.12 -1.74 -7.78
CA ILE A 549 15.47 -1.65 -6.47
C ILE A 549 14.16 -2.42 -6.56
N PRO A 550 14.03 -3.57 -5.86
CA PRO A 550 12.81 -4.37 -5.90
C PRO A 550 11.64 -3.64 -5.24
N TRP A 551 10.44 -3.86 -5.77
CA TRP A 551 9.18 -3.44 -5.16
C TRP A 551 8.64 -4.53 -4.24
N SER A 552 8.02 -4.12 -3.14
CA SER A 552 7.33 -5.02 -2.21
C SER A 552 5.84 -5.10 -2.49
#